data_a733468ee7932fa73da800953d82bc96
#
_entry.id   a733468ee7932fa73da800953d82bc96
#
_cell.length_a   1.000
_cell.length_b   1.000
_cell.length_c   1.000
_cell.angle_alpha   90.00
_cell.angle_beta   90.00
_cell.angle_gamma   90.00
#
_symmetry.space_group_name_H-M   'P 1'
#
loop_
_entity.id
_entity.type
_entity.pdbx_description
1 polymer ?
#
loop_
_entity_poly.entity_id
_entity_poly.type
_entity_poly.pdbx_seq_one_letter_code
_entity_poly.pdbx_strand_id
1 'polypeptide(L)'
;CSTRQGGRGKCLVWAPMLALRDLQAAFAAHLRGEDRPGLAEAVVGDTISAAARLRVHRHHVGRSLVEALASTFPTVQAIVGEVFFWTMADGFVLREPPAQPVLVEYGAGFPAFVSGYRPAAALPYLADMAALDWALNLAFHAPLEDRLTAAKLVGLPAERLFGLRPALAAG
;
A
#
# COMPACT_ATOMS: atom_id res chain seq x y z
N CYS A 1 -11.59 -5.53 69.18
CA CYS A 1 -10.53 -4.79 68.56
C CYS A 1 -9.94 -5.68 67.46
N SER A 2 -10.32 -5.55 66.21
CA SER A 2 -9.68 -6.33 65.12
C SER A 2 -9.80 -5.53 63.84
N THR A 3 -8.69 -4.96 63.45
CA THR A 3 -8.49 -4.12 62.27
C THR A 3 -8.50 -5.02 61.05
N ARG A 4 -9.52 -4.92 60.19
CA ARG A 4 -9.47 -5.52 58.84
C ARG A 4 -8.92 -4.48 57.87
N GLN A 5 -7.74 -4.73 57.39
CA GLN A 5 -7.13 -3.99 56.29
C GLN A 5 -7.96 -4.15 55.03
N GLY A 6 -8.41 -3.03 54.49
CA GLY A 6 -9.17 -2.93 53.25
C GLY A 6 -8.30 -3.28 52.03
N GLY A 7 -8.82 -4.19 51.24
CA GLY A 7 -8.30 -4.46 49.91
C GLY A 7 -8.32 -3.21 49.03
N ARG A 8 -7.17 -2.84 48.48
CA ARG A 8 -7.09 -1.78 47.49
C ARG A 8 -7.81 -2.28 46.22
N GLY A 9 -9.07 -1.90 46.10
CA GLY A 9 -9.74 -1.98 44.80
C GLY A 9 -8.93 -1.15 43.80
N LYS A 10 -8.35 -1.79 42.81
CA LYS A 10 -7.86 -1.07 41.65
C LYS A 10 -9.09 -0.43 41.02
N CYS A 11 -9.26 0.88 41.20
CA CYS A 11 -10.16 1.64 40.37
C CYS A 11 -9.69 1.43 38.94
N LEU A 12 -10.48 0.69 38.16
CA LEU A 12 -10.38 0.73 36.71
C LEU A 12 -10.69 2.17 36.32
N VAL A 13 -9.62 2.95 36.17
CA VAL A 13 -9.72 4.24 35.50
C VAL A 13 -10.10 3.90 34.07
N TRP A 14 -11.36 4.08 33.74
CA TRP A 14 -11.85 3.99 32.39
C TRP A 14 -11.13 5.09 31.60
N ALA A 15 -10.05 4.73 30.91
CA ALA A 15 -9.44 5.63 29.95
C ALA A 15 -10.54 6.00 28.93
N PRO A 16 -10.67 7.27 28.56
CA PRO A 16 -11.67 7.66 27.58
C PRO A 16 -11.41 6.84 26.31
N MET A 17 -12.34 5.96 25.99
CA MET A 17 -12.28 5.19 24.75
C MET A 17 -12.32 6.21 23.61
N LEU A 18 -11.22 6.30 22.86
CA LEU A 18 -11.19 7.06 21.62
C LEU A 18 -12.36 6.57 20.74
N ALA A 19 -13.09 7.48 20.13
CA ALA A 19 -14.07 7.09 19.13
C ALA A 19 -13.36 6.27 18.05
N LEU A 20 -14.01 5.26 17.49
CA LEU A 20 -13.41 4.36 16.51
C LEU A 20 -12.70 5.12 15.37
N ARG A 21 -13.30 6.20 14.92
CA ARG A 21 -12.74 7.09 13.89
C ARG A 21 -11.41 7.72 14.32
N ASP A 22 -11.33 8.18 15.57
CA ASP A 22 -10.13 8.82 16.11
C ASP A 22 -9.03 7.80 16.34
N LEU A 23 -9.39 6.59 16.78
CA LEU A 23 -8.46 5.46 16.90
C LEU A 23 -7.89 5.06 15.55
N GLN A 24 -8.73 4.95 14.51
CA GLN A 24 -8.29 4.65 13.14
C GLN A 24 -7.37 5.76 12.59
N ALA A 25 -7.70 7.03 12.82
CA ALA A 25 -6.88 8.16 12.41
C ALA A 25 -5.52 8.18 13.12
N ALA A 26 -5.52 7.93 14.44
CA ALA A 26 -4.28 7.83 15.22
C ALA A 26 -3.41 6.66 14.78
N PHE A 27 -4.02 5.52 14.49
CA PHE A 27 -3.30 4.34 13.98
C PHE A 27 -2.71 4.59 12.58
N ALA A 28 -3.49 5.17 11.66
CA ALA A 28 -2.99 5.55 10.34
C ALA A 28 -1.83 6.57 10.43
N ALA A 29 -1.90 7.54 11.33
CA ALA A 29 -0.82 8.48 11.59
C ALA A 29 0.44 7.76 12.12
N HIS A 30 0.27 6.80 13.04
CA HIS A 30 1.38 5.98 13.56
C HIS A 30 2.06 5.17 12.44
N LEU A 31 1.30 4.60 11.51
CA LEU A 31 1.87 3.88 10.36
C LEU A 31 2.73 4.79 9.47
N ARG A 32 2.41 6.07 9.36
CA ARG A 32 3.22 7.09 8.67
C ARG A 32 4.43 7.60 9.47
N GLY A 33 4.64 7.09 10.69
CA GLY A 33 5.74 7.52 11.55
C GLY A 33 5.42 8.73 12.42
N GLU A 34 4.18 9.20 12.46
CA GLU A 34 3.73 10.27 13.34
C GLU A 34 3.39 9.71 14.71
N ASP A 35 4.01 10.23 15.77
CA ASP A 35 3.63 9.84 17.14
C ASP A 35 2.34 10.55 17.54
N ARG A 36 1.32 9.76 17.88
CA ARG A 36 0.04 10.27 18.39
C ARG A 36 -0.14 9.88 19.86
N PRO A 37 -0.23 10.87 20.76
CA PRO A 37 -0.55 10.62 22.17
C PRO A 37 -1.86 9.83 22.30
N GLY A 38 -1.92 8.87 23.23
CA GLY A 38 -3.13 8.11 23.52
C GLY A 38 -3.30 6.82 22.68
N LEU A 39 -2.62 6.64 21.54
CA LEU A 39 -2.73 5.40 20.77
C LEU A 39 -2.21 4.20 21.56
N ALA A 40 -1.06 4.33 22.21
CA ALA A 40 -0.48 3.25 23.01
C ALA A 40 -1.35 2.91 24.24
N GLU A 41 -2.08 3.87 24.77
CA GLU A 41 -3.02 3.69 25.91
C GLU A 41 -4.28 2.95 25.48
N ALA A 42 -4.69 3.10 24.21
CA ALA A 42 -5.86 2.42 23.65
C ALA A 42 -5.56 0.95 23.28
N VAL A 43 -4.27 0.56 23.20
CA VAL A 43 -3.87 -0.82 22.89
C VAL A 43 -3.76 -1.62 24.17
N VAL A 44 -4.54 -2.70 24.27
CA VAL A 44 -4.45 -3.63 25.41
C VAL A 44 -3.09 -4.31 25.39
N GLY A 45 -2.30 -4.06 26.44
CA GLY A 45 -1.01 -4.71 26.65
C GLY A 45 -1.15 -5.93 27.54
N ASP A 46 -0.36 -6.95 27.26
CA ASP A 46 -0.13 -8.08 28.15
C ASP A 46 1.38 -8.21 28.46
N THR A 47 2.01 -9.32 28.09
CA THR A 47 3.45 -9.54 28.20
C THR A 47 4.30 -8.64 27.31
N ILE A 48 3.74 -8.14 26.21
CA ILE A 48 4.41 -7.24 25.27
C ILE A 48 3.80 -5.83 25.39
N SER A 49 4.64 -4.82 25.58
CA SER A 49 4.16 -3.43 25.68
C SER A 49 3.43 -2.98 24.41
N ALA A 50 2.40 -2.13 24.59
CA ALA A 50 1.65 -1.55 23.48
C ALA A 50 2.56 -0.87 22.45
N ALA A 51 3.56 -0.11 22.90
CA ALA A 51 4.53 0.53 22.02
C ALA A 51 5.35 -0.47 21.19
N ALA A 52 5.74 -1.61 21.76
CA ALA A 52 6.45 -2.65 21.02
C ALA A 52 5.55 -3.30 19.96
N ARG A 53 4.28 -3.58 20.28
CA ARG A 53 3.30 -4.11 19.33
C ARG A 53 3.06 -3.16 18.16
N LEU A 54 2.88 -1.88 18.44
CA LEU A 54 2.69 -0.86 17.42
C LEU A 54 3.92 -0.75 16.48
N ARG A 55 5.14 -0.81 17.02
CA ARG A 55 6.36 -0.83 16.19
C ARG A 55 6.44 -2.05 15.29
N VAL A 56 6.15 -3.23 15.82
CA VAL A 56 6.12 -4.47 15.03
C VAL A 56 5.10 -4.36 13.91
N HIS A 57 3.90 -3.85 14.23
CA HIS A 57 2.84 -3.69 13.23
C HIS A 57 3.25 -2.70 12.11
N ARG A 58 3.80 -1.54 12.48
CA ARG A 58 4.33 -0.58 11.51
C ARG A 58 5.40 -1.20 10.60
N HIS A 59 6.33 -1.96 11.18
CA HIS A 59 7.36 -2.66 10.41
C HIS A 59 6.76 -3.66 9.42
N HIS A 60 5.79 -4.47 9.86
CA HIS A 60 5.12 -5.43 8.99
C HIS A 60 4.35 -4.75 7.85
N VAL A 61 3.61 -3.68 8.14
CA VAL A 61 2.89 -2.93 7.11
C VAL A 61 3.87 -2.33 6.09
N GLY A 62 4.95 -1.68 6.53
CA GLY A 62 5.97 -1.14 5.63
C GLY A 62 6.57 -2.23 4.74
N ARG A 63 6.93 -3.37 5.33
CA ARG A 63 7.46 -4.51 4.58
C ARG A 63 6.48 -5.05 3.55
N SER A 64 5.20 -5.22 3.92
CA SER A 64 4.17 -5.69 2.98
C SER A 64 3.95 -4.72 1.82
N LEU A 65 4.09 -3.41 2.04
CA LEU A 65 4.02 -2.41 0.98
C LEU A 65 5.20 -2.50 0.02
N VAL A 66 6.42 -2.70 0.53
CA VAL A 66 7.61 -2.92 -0.31
C VAL A 66 7.49 -4.22 -1.11
N GLU A 67 7.00 -5.30 -0.51
CA GLU A 67 6.73 -6.57 -1.19
C GLU A 67 5.66 -6.42 -2.29
N ALA A 68 4.62 -5.63 -2.04
CA ALA A 68 3.61 -5.31 -3.05
C ALA A 68 4.23 -4.53 -4.23
N LEU A 69 5.09 -3.54 -3.95
CA LEU A 69 5.82 -2.82 -5.01
C LEU A 69 6.75 -3.76 -5.78
N ALA A 70 7.45 -4.68 -5.13
CA ALA A 70 8.30 -5.67 -5.81
C ALA A 70 7.50 -6.57 -6.74
N SER A 71 6.28 -6.97 -6.35
CA SER A 71 5.37 -7.73 -7.21
C SER A 71 4.84 -6.91 -8.39
N THR A 72 4.63 -5.61 -8.20
CA THR A 72 4.09 -4.72 -9.23
C THR A 72 5.17 -4.26 -10.23
N PHE A 73 6.42 -4.12 -9.77
CA PHE A 73 7.54 -3.59 -10.57
C PHE A 73 8.70 -4.61 -10.72
N PRO A 74 8.43 -5.82 -11.23
CA PRO A 74 9.45 -6.88 -11.33
C PRO A 74 10.58 -6.51 -12.29
N THR A 75 10.29 -5.77 -13.37
CA THR A 75 11.31 -5.37 -14.35
C THR A 75 12.27 -4.35 -13.73
N VAL A 76 11.75 -3.38 -12.99
CA VAL A 76 12.59 -2.42 -12.26
C VAL A 76 13.49 -3.14 -11.27
N GLN A 77 12.93 -4.08 -10.48
CA GLN A 77 13.70 -4.87 -9.52
C GLN A 77 14.82 -5.68 -10.20
N ALA A 78 14.52 -6.31 -11.34
CA ALA A 78 15.50 -7.09 -12.09
C ALA A 78 16.67 -6.22 -12.63
N ILE A 79 16.38 -4.97 -13.03
CA ILE A 79 17.40 -4.04 -13.53
C ILE A 79 18.33 -3.56 -12.43
N VAL A 80 17.78 -3.13 -11.29
CA VAL A 80 18.58 -2.48 -10.24
C VAL A 80 19.08 -3.45 -9.16
N GLY A 81 18.55 -4.66 -9.13
CA GLY A 81 18.81 -5.67 -8.10
C GLY A 81 17.99 -5.46 -6.82
N GLU A 82 17.83 -6.53 -6.08
CA GLU A 82 16.94 -6.61 -4.92
C GLU A 82 17.26 -5.56 -3.86
N VAL A 83 18.50 -5.46 -3.43
CA VAL A 83 18.91 -4.55 -2.34
C VAL A 83 18.66 -3.08 -2.68
N PHE A 84 18.98 -2.69 -3.91
CA PHE A 84 18.74 -1.32 -4.36
C PHE A 84 17.24 -1.03 -4.49
N PHE A 85 16.49 -1.98 -5.06
CA PHE A 85 15.04 -1.85 -5.19
C PHE A 85 14.37 -1.67 -3.83
N TRP A 86 14.72 -2.49 -2.84
CA TRP A 86 14.16 -2.38 -1.49
C TRP A 86 14.42 -1.03 -0.86
N THR A 87 15.64 -0.52 -0.97
CA THR A 87 15.99 0.83 -0.47
C THR A 87 15.17 1.94 -1.15
N MET A 88 14.99 1.82 -2.47
CA MET A 88 14.19 2.77 -3.25
C MET A 88 12.70 2.68 -2.90
N ALA A 89 12.17 1.48 -2.78
CA ALA A 89 10.77 1.22 -2.42
C ALA A 89 10.44 1.69 -0.99
N ASP A 90 11.34 1.47 -0.02
CA ASP A 90 11.20 2.03 1.34
C ASP A 90 11.10 3.56 1.31
N GLY A 91 11.93 4.22 0.50
CA GLY A 91 11.87 5.66 0.30
C GLY A 91 10.54 6.13 -0.29
N PHE A 92 9.96 5.36 -1.21
CA PHE A 92 8.65 5.65 -1.77
C PHE A 92 7.53 5.46 -0.74
N VAL A 93 7.52 4.35 -0.01
CA VAL A 93 6.53 4.05 1.04
C VAL A 93 6.46 5.15 2.11
N LEU A 94 7.62 5.70 2.49
CA LEU A 94 7.68 6.80 3.46
C LEU A 94 7.13 8.11 2.89
N ARG A 95 7.29 8.36 1.59
CA ARG A 95 6.85 9.58 0.93
C ARG A 95 5.38 9.54 0.53
N GLU A 96 4.93 8.38 0.03
CA GLU A 96 3.59 8.17 -0.49
C GLU A 96 2.94 6.94 0.17
N PRO A 97 2.49 7.07 1.43
CA PRO A 97 1.77 6.00 2.09
C PRO A 97 0.43 5.73 1.39
N PRO A 98 -0.08 4.49 1.44
CA PRO A 98 -1.33 4.13 0.76
C PRO A 98 -2.50 4.97 1.28
N ALA A 99 -3.26 5.56 0.36
CA ALA A 99 -4.49 6.30 0.67
C ALA A 99 -5.69 5.37 0.81
N GLN A 100 -5.62 4.16 0.22
CA GLN A 100 -6.69 3.17 0.20
C GLN A 100 -6.16 1.79 0.61
N PRO A 101 -7.01 0.91 1.16
CA PRO A 101 -6.59 -0.43 1.60
C PRO A 101 -6.40 -1.43 0.45
N VAL A 102 -6.36 -0.98 -0.80
CA VAL A 102 -6.24 -1.81 -2.00
C VAL A 102 -4.80 -1.80 -2.50
N LEU A 103 -4.06 -2.87 -2.22
CA LEU A 103 -2.63 -2.98 -2.57
C LEU A 103 -2.37 -3.03 -4.08
N VAL A 104 -3.32 -3.50 -4.89
CA VAL A 104 -3.22 -3.57 -6.37
C VAL A 104 -3.12 -2.18 -6.99
N GLU A 105 -3.74 -1.18 -6.36
CA GLU A 105 -3.71 0.21 -6.79
C GLU A 105 -2.54 1.00 -6.17
N TYR A 106 -1.74 0.34 -5.31
CA TYR A 106 -0.61 0.98 -4.67
C TYR A 106 0.62 0.95 -5.57
N GLY A 107 1.16 2.12 -5.88
CA GLY A 107 2.37 2.27 -6.72
C GLY A 107 2.16 3.14 -7.96
N ALA A 108 0.97 3.71 -8.17
CA ALA A 108 0.72 4.60 -9.32
C ALA A 108 1.73 5.78 -9.42
N GLY A 109 2.16 6.32 -8.28
CA GLY A 109 3.18 7.39 -8.19
C GLY A 109 4.63 6.90 -8.33
N PHE A 110 4.87 5.59 -8.31
CA PHE A 110 6.22 5.04 -8.29
C PHE A 110 7.07 5.41 -9.53
N PRO A 111 6.55 5.39 -10.78
CA PRO A 111 7.31 5.86 -11.95
C PRO A 111 7.78 7.32 -11.83
N ALA A 112 6.91 8.20 -11.35
CA ALA A 112 7.25 9.60 -11.12
C ALA A 112 8.28 9.77 -9.99
N PHE A 113 8.17 8.98 -8.92
CA PHE A 113 9.16 8.94 -7.86
C PHE A 113 10.53 8.49 -8.39
N VAL A 114 10.59 7.41 -9.19
CA VAL A 114 11.82 6.89 -9.79
C VAL A 114 12.51 7.92 -10.66
N SER A 115 11.76 8.70 -11.46
CA SER A 115 12.32 9.75 -12.31
C SER A 115 13.08 10.84 -11.52
N GLY A 116 12.65 11.10 -10.28
CA GLY A 116 13.28 12.05 -9.35
C GLY A 116 14.30 11.42 -8.39
N TYR A 117 14.48 10.10 -8.43
CA TYR A 117 15.31 9.38 -7.47
C TYR A 117 16.80 9.48 -7.82
N ARG A 118 17.53 10.39 -7.18
CA ARG A 118 18.95 10.70 -7.46
C ARG A 118 19.88 9.48 -7.54
N PRO A 119 19.78 8.47 -6.65
CA PRO A 119 20.65 7.30 -6.74
C PRO A 119 20.51 6.48 -8.04
N ALA A 120 19.35 6.59 -8.72
CA ALA A 120 19.09 5.92 -9.99
C ALA A 120 19.35 6.80 -11.23
N ALA A 121 19.92 7.99 -11.07
CA ALA A 121 20.12 8.97 -12.17
C ALA A 121 20.99 8.44 -13.32
N ALA A 122 21.81 7.41 -13.07
CA ALA A 122 22.61 6.74 -14.10
C ALA A 122 21.76 5.88 -15.08
N LEU A 123 20.49 5.62 -14.73
CA LEU A 123 19.54 4.78 -15.50
C LEU A 123 18.32 5.63 -15.92
N PRO A 124 18.45 6.53 -16.91
CA PRO A 124 17.39 7.47 -17.26
C PRO A 124 16.10 6.79 -17.74
N TYR A 125 16.19 5.57 -18.27
CA TYR A 125 15.06 4.75 -18.75
C TYR A 125 14.31 4.03 -17.63
N LEU A 126 14.80 4.05 -16.38
CA LEU A 126 14.22 3.26 -15.29
C LEU A 126 12.78 3.68 -14.97
N ALA A 127 12.47 4.98 -15.09
CA ALA A 127 11.13 5.50 -14.90
C ALA A 127 10.15 4.99 -15.98
N ASP A 128 10.61 4.86 -17.23
CA ASP A 128 9.81 4.32 -18.33
C ASP A 128 9.53 2.83 -18.12
N MET A 129 10.53 2.08 -17.62
CA MET A 129 10.34 0.69 -17.23
C MET A 129 9.34 0.53 -16.10
N ALA A 130 9.38 1.42 -15.10
CA ALA A 130 8.38 1.44 -14.04
C ALA A 130 6.97 1.77 -14.59
N ALA A 131 6.86 2.70 -15.55
CA ALA A 131 5.59 3.01 -16.19
C ALA A 131 5.04 1.82 -16.98
N LEU A 132 5.91 1.05 -17.64
CA LEU A 132 5.54 -0.18 -18.35
C LEU A 132 5.04 -1.25 -17.37
N ASP A 133 5.77 -1.53 -16.29
CA ASP A 133 5.35 -2.49 -15.26
C ASP A 133 3.99 -2.10 -14.68
N TRP A 134 3.77 -0.79 -14.41
CA TRP A 134 2.50 -0.29 -13.92
C TRP A 134 1.36 -0.51 -14.94
N ALA A 135 1.59 -0.20 -16.22
CA ALA A 135 0.59 -0.42 -17.26
C ALA A 135 0.23 -1.91 -17.42
N LEU A 136 1.20 -2.81 -17.28
CA LEU A 136 0.98 -4.26 -17.26
C LEU A 136 0.16 -4.70 -16.05
N ASN A 137 0.45 -4.14 -14.87
CA ASN A 137 -0.33 -4.40 -13.65
C ASN A 137 -1.79 -3.98 -13.82
N LEU A 138 -2.04 -2.78 -14.35
CA LEU A 138 -3.41 -2.31 -14.63
C LEU A 138 -4.12 -3.19 -15.65
N ALA A 139 -3.45 -3.56 -16.74
CA ALA A 139 -4.02 -4.43 -17.77
C ALA A 139 -4.35 -5.83 -17.24
N PHE A 140 -3.52 -6.36 -16.31
CA PHE A 140 -3.74 -7.67 -15.70
C PHE A 140 -4.96 -7.68 -14.76
N HIS A 141 -5.20 -6.58 -14.05
CA HIS A 141 -6.28 -6.44 -13.08
C HIS A 141 -7.54 -5.75 -13.67
N ALA A 142 -7.48 -5.35 -14.94
CA ALA A 142 -8.63 -4.76 -15.61
C ALA A 142 -9.82 -5.72 -15.63
N PRO A 143 -11.07 -5.23 -15.49
CA PRO A 143 -12.26 -6.04 -15.66
C PRO A 143 -12.21 -6.76 -17.01
N LEU A 144 -12.65 -8.00 -17.05
CA LEU A 144 -12.81 -8.74 -18.29
C LEU A 144 -13.95 -8.09 -19.07
N GLU A 145 -13.63 -7.12 -19.89
CA GLU A 145 -14.59 -6.58 -20.85
C GLU A 145 -14.93 -7.62 -21.91
N ASP A 146 -16.09 -7.43 -22.53
CA ASP A 146 -16.61 -8.33 -23.55
C ASP A 146 -15.73 -8.25 -24.82
N ARG A 147 -14.69 -9.08 -24.84
CA ARG A 147 -13.67 -9.08 -25.89
C ARG A 147 -14.30 -9.30 -27.26
N LEU A 148 -13.83 -8.57 -28.25
CA LEU A 148 -14.20 -8.79 -29.62
C LEU A 148 -13.62 -10.14 -30.10
N THR A 149 -14.45 -11.17 -30.12
CA THR A 149 -14.05 -12.50 -30.60
C THR A 149 -14.16 -12.61 -32.13
N ALA A 150 -13.39 -13.51 -32.75
CA ALA A 150 -13.51 -13.76 -34.17
C ALA A 150 -14.95 -14.10 -34.60
N ALA A 151 -15.69 -14.82 -33.75
CA ALA A 151 -17.11 -15.12 -33.99
C ALA A 151 -18.00 -13.87 -34.04
N LYS A 152 -17.74 -12.88 -33.21
CA LYS A 152 -18.46 -11.58 -33.24
C LYS A 152 -18.10 -10.78 -34.48
N LEU A 153 -16.85 -10.86 -34.96
CA LEU A 153 -16.39 -10.22 -36.19
C LEU A 153 -17.05 -10.80 -37.43
N VAL A 154 -17.15 -12.14 -37.53
CA VAL A 154 -17.79 -12.82 -38.66
C VAL A 154 -19.29 -12.49 -38.77
N GLY A 155 -19.95 -12.18 -37.66
CA GLY A 155 -21.37 -11.76 -37.64
C GLY A 155 -21.61 -10.29 -38.00
N LEU A 156 -20.56 -9.48 -38.22
CA LEU A 156 -20.72 -8.06 -38.54
C LEU A 156 -20.83 -7.84 -40.06
N PRO A 157 -21.72 -6.94 -40.52
CA PRO A 157 -21.78 -6.49 -41.91
C PRO A 157 -20.44 -5.87 -42.32
N ALA A 158 -20.00 -6.11 -43.56
CA ALA A 158 -18.74 -5.60 -44.10
C ALA A 158 -18.54 -4.09 -43.89
N GLU A 159 -19.63 -3.32 -44.07
CA GLU A 159 -19.64 -1.86 -43.86
C GLU A 159 -19.29 -1.45 -42.43
N ARG A 160 -19.66 -2.24 -41.43
CA ARG A 160 -19.28 -2.03 -40.01
C ARG A 160 -17.86 -2.45 -39.71
N LEU A 161 -17.33 -3.49 -40.38
CA LEU A 161 -15.95 -3.92 -40.22
C LEU A 161 -14.95 -2.84 -40.60
N PHE A 162 -15.18 -2.10 -41.66
CA PHE A 162 -14.34 -0.96 -42.11
C PHE A 162 -14.39 0.25 -41.17
N GLY A 163 -15.45 0.37 -40.36
CA GLY A 163 -15.60 1.44 -39.38
C GLY A 163 -15.11 1.11 -37.97
N LEU A 164 -14.65 -0.12 -37.73
CA LEU A 164 -14.15 -0.51 -36.42
C LEU A 164 -12.86 0.24 -36.08
N ARG A 165 -12.90 0.97 -34.97
CA ARG A 165 -11.70 1.53 -34.35
C ARG A 165 -11.39 0.69 -33.11
N PRO A 166 -10.40 -0.20 -33.17
CA PRO A 166 -9.98 -0.93 -31.98
C PRO A 166 -9.45 0.08 -30.97
N ALA A 167 -10.09 0.14 -29.81
CA ALA A 167 -9.56 0.83 -28.65
C ALA A 167 -8.93 -0.22 -27.74
N LEU A 168 -7.73 0.07 -27.22
CA LEU A 168 -7.21 -0.68 -26.07
C LEU A 168 -8.14 -0.36 -24.90
N ALA A 169 -8.52 -1.40 -24.14
CA ALA A 169 -9.26 -1.19 -22.91
C ALA A 169 -8.43 -0.24 -22.04
N ALA A 170 -9.04 0.89 -21.67
CA ALA A 170 -8.44 1.79 -20.72
C ALA A 170 -8.48 1.08 -19.37
N GLY A 171 -7.30 0.65 -18.86
CA GLY A 171 -7.14 0.15 -17.51
C GLY A 171 -7.23 1.31 -16.51
#